data_70cc4548b8a31af04688db5e8888c921
#
_entry.id   70cc4548b8a31af04688db5e8888c921
#
_cell.length_a   1.000
_cell.length_b   1.000
_cell.length_c   1.000
_cell.angle_alpha   90.00
_cell.angle_beta   90.00
_cell.angle_gamma   90.00
#
_symmetry.space_group_name_H-M   'P 1'
#
loop_
_entity.id
_entity.type
_entity.pdbx_description
1 polymer ?
#
loop_
_entity_poly.entity_id
_entity_poly.type
_entity_poly.pdbx_seq_one_letter_code
_entity_poly.pdbx_strand_id
1 'polypeptide(L)'
;MSTCERHGALAAALLLVAQTAVAQTEGGANRAISIVPYATTAATYSDNVLLSNADRRADLMVAVTAGLRITGEGSRIKGYLNYGLTGQAYADGAKASTFQNSLNTFGSIEAIDNLAFVDFSGSISRQAVSAFGVQTDGGIPNSNQSEVATFRLSPYLRGQLGGSANYEARYAWTATRTGTDAASDAKVADALVKLNGRVPSGQLAWSVEASRQSVDFTTGRSTESDRLTGTLSYPISNQLVVSGTGGRDSNNYTNAGRESHSVLGAGINWSPAPTTTLSVNASNQSFGHGHSISFEHRTPRTIWRFTDSNGVSTAPGQLISTTIGSVYDLYFSQFASIEPDPIKRALLVNNFLQTNGVSPSAPVIAGYLTSAVSLLRRQDASFALLGVRDTVTFLASRSNSRRLDTVTGAADDLVSSSVIVQQGFSVSYAHRLTPQAAFNAIASQQRTIGSSTQPETSLRTLSLNLTSAVSRQSTATFGARRSVFDSPTVPYSESAITGSLTVQF
;
A
#
# COMPACT_ATOMS: atom_id res chain seq x y z
N MET A 1 -2.52 18.92 -41.99
CA MET A 1 -2.65 17.50 -41.66
C MET A 1 -3.21 17.43 -40.25
N SER A 2 -4.43 16.99 -40.12
CA SER A 2 -5.25 17.18 -38.95
C SER A 2 -4.84 16.24 -37.79
N THR A 3 -5.03 16.73 -36.56
CA THR A 3 -4.81 16.00 -35.29
C THR A 3 -5.55 14.66 -35.22
N CYS A 4 -6.61 14.46 -36.03
CA CYS A 4 -7.42 13.24 -36.07
C CYS A 4 -6.67 12.02 -36.66
N GLU A 5 -5.73 12.22 -37.59
CA GLU A 5 -4.94 11.13 -38.19
C GLU A 5 -3.87 10.56 -37.28
N ARG A 6 -3.35 11.37 -36.32
CA ARG A 6 -2.32 10.90 -35.37
C ARG A 6 -2.88 9.99 -34.27
N HIS A 7 -4.14 10.18 -33.89
CA HIS A 7 -4.82 9.35 -32.87
C HIS A 7 -5.25 7.99 -33.41
N GLY A 8 -5.64 7.92 -34.68
CA GLY A 8 -5.95 6.66 -35.36
C GLY A 8 -4.75 5.74 -35.54
N ALA A 9 -3.55 6.29 -35.75
CA ALA A 9 -2.32 5.52 -35.91
C ALA A 9 -1.81 4.89 -34.61
N LEU A 10 -2.02 5.55 -33.45
CA LEU A 10 -1.64 5.00 -32.14
C LEU A 10 -2.57 3.86 -31.70
N ALA A 11 -3.86 3.97 -31.97
CA ALA A 11 -4.84 2.91 -31.70
C ALA A 11 -4.60 1.69 -32.60
N ALA A 12 -4.23 1.90 -33.88
CA ALA A 12 -3.91 0.83 -34.81
C ALA A 12 -2.57 0.14 -34.50
N ALA A 13 -1.56 0.87 -34.00
CA ALA A 13 -0.26 0.29 -33.62
C ALA A 13 -0.37 -0.56 -32.34
N LEU A 14 -1.21 -0.19 -31.38
CA LEU A 14 -1.48 -0.99 -30.18
C LEU A 14 -2.30 -2.25 -30.47
N LEU A 15 -3.20 -2.22 -31.46
CA LEU A 15 -3.94 -3.39 -31.93
C LEU A 15 -3.04 -4.39 -32.69
N LEU A 16 -2.00 -3.93 -33.36
CA LEU A 16 -1.06 -4.80 -34.08
C LEU A 16 -0.10 -5.55 -33.15
N VAL A 17 0.27 -4.97 -32.01
CA VAL A 17 1.08 -5.67 -30.99
C VAL A 17 0.31 -6.79 -30.30
N ALA A 18 -1.02 -6.66 -30.19
CA ALA A 18 -1.88 -7.71 -29.64
C ALA A 18 -2.00 -8.95 -30.54
N GLN A 19 -1.76 -8.84 -31.84
CA GLN A 19 -1.92 -9.96 -32.76
C GLN A 19 -0.68 -10.88 -32.85
N THR A 20 0.50 -10.45 -32.40
CA THR A 20 1.71 -11.28 -32.41
C THR A 20 1.92 -12.12 -31.15
N ALA A 21 1.07 -11.98 -30.12
CA ALA A 21 1.16 -12.74 -28.87
C ALA A 21 0.32 -14.05 -28.89
N VAL A 22 -0.28 -14.43 -30.03
CA VAL A 22 -1.11 -15.65 -30.15
C VAL A 22 -0.26 -16.85 -30.56
N ALA A 23 0.79 -17.16 -29.84
CA ALA A 23 1.44 -18.46 -29.98
C ALA A 23 1.96 -18.93 -28.64
N GLN A 24 1.33 -19.99 -28.16
CA GLN A 24 1.71 -20.88 -27.07
C GLN A 24 0.94 -20.76 -25.75
N THR A 25 -0.27 -21.29 -25.75
CA THR A 25 -0.86 -21.86 -24.55
C THR A 25 -1.58 -23.16 -24.88
N GLU A 26 -0.83 -24.21 -25.13
CA GLU A 26 -1.31 -25.55 -24.90
C GLU A 26 -0.39 -26.23 -23.88
N GLY A 27 -0.96 -26.73 -22.82
CA GLY A 27 -0.37 -27.83 -22.05
C GLY A 27 0.01 -27.57 -20.62
N GLY A 28 -0.74 -28.17 -19.72
CA GLY A 28 -0.16 -28.87 -18.57
C GLY A 28 -0.22 -28.15 -17.24
N ALA A 29 -0.95 -28.76 -16.35
CA ALA A 29 -0.82 -28.58 -14.90
C ALA A 29 0.66 -28.62 -14.45
N ASN A 30 1.03 -27.68 -13.53
CA ASN A 30 2.35 -27.53 -12.91
C ASN A 30 3.42 -26.77 -13.69
N ARG A 31 3.11 -25.61 -14.26
CA ARG A 31 4.19 -24.68 -14.60
C ARG A 31 4.61 -23.92 -13.34
N ALA A 32 5.89 -24.02 -12.98
CA ALA A 32 6.50 -23.26 -11.89
C ALA A 32 6.42 -21.72 -12.13
N ILE A 33 6.19 -21.28 -13.37
CA ILE A 33 6.02 -19.87 -13.76
C ILE A 33 4.83 -19.76 -14.72
N SER A 34 3.90 -18.83 -14.40
CA SER A 34 2.79 -18.45 -15.28
C SER A 34 3.00 -17.02 -15.74
N ILE A 35 2.87 -16.79 -17.05
CA ILE A 35 2.99 -15.47 -17.68
C ILE A 35 1.68 -15.20 -18.41
N VAL A 36 0.96 -14.14 -18.03
CA VAL A 36 -0.35 -13.77 -18.59
C VAL A 36 -0.29 -12.31 -19.04
N PRO A 37 -0.10 -12.05 -20.34
CA PRO A 37 -0.31 -10.72 -20.91
C PRO A 37 -1.78 -10.34 -20.84
N TYR A 38 -2.07 -9.03 -20.69
CA TYR A 38 -3.43 -8.53 -20.76
C TYR A 38 -3.50 -7.15 -21.39
N ALA A 39 -4.65 -6.85 -21.97
CA ALA A 39 -4.98 -5.52 -22.46
C ALA A 39 -6.32 -5.07 -21.88
N THR A 40 -6.41 -3.81 -21.47
CA THR A 40 -7.65 -3.20 -20.99
C THR A 40 -7.91 -1.93 -21.78
N THR A 41 -9.12 -1.81 -22.32
CA THR A 41 -9.61 -0.56 -22.91
C THR A 41 -10.74 -0.04 -22.02
N ALA A 42 -10.68 1.24 -21.65
CA ALA A 42 -11.71 1.90 -20.86
C ALA A 42 -12.11 3.22 -21.50
N ALA A 43 -13.41 3.52 -21.46
CA ALA A 43 -13.96 4.81 -21.83
C ALA A 43 -14.72 5.38 -20.63
N THR A 44 -14.37 6.59 -20.22
CA THR A 44 -14.97 7.28 -19.06
C THR A 44 -15.49 8.63 -19.52
N TYR A 45 -16.79 8.82 -19.46
CA TYR A 45 -17.40 10.14 -19.60
C TYR A 45 -17.51 10.77 -18.23
N SER A 46 -16.94 11.96 -18.07
CA SER A 46 -17.03 12.75 -16.84
C SER A 46 -17.62 14.14 -17.14
N ASP A 47 -18.49 14.60 -16.27
CA ASP A 47 -19.08 15.94 -16.35
C ASP A 47 -18.11 17.05 -15.88
N ASN A 48 -16.93 16.66 -15.34
CA ASN A 48 -15.93 17.60 -14.81
C ASN A 48 -14.52 16.98 -14.82
N VAL A 49 -13.92 16.81 -16.00
CA VAL A 49 -12.56 16.23 -16.13
C VAL A 49 -11.46 17.14 -15.57
N LEU A 50 -11.70 18.44 -15.44
CA LEU A 50 -10.75 19.40 -14.88
C LEU A 50 -10.73 19.37 -13.33
N LEU A 51 -11.73 18.74 -12.69
CA LEU A 51 -11.89 18.69 -11.23
C LEU A 51 -11.91 20.11 -10.62
N SER A 52 -12.70 20.99 -11.21
CA SER A 52 -12.84 22.38 -10.81
C SER A 52 -14.31 22.81 -10.89
N ASN A 53 -14.81 23.52 -9.88
CA ASN A 53 -16.15 24.11 -9.96
C ASN A 53 -16.15 25.43 -10.74
N ALA A 54 -15.01 26.13 -10.80
CA ALA A 54 -14.87 27.40 -11.52
C ALA A 54 -14.74 27.19 -13.04
N ASP A 55 -14.09 26.11 -13.48
CA ASP A 55 -13.90 25.74 -14.88
C ASP A 55 -14.34 24.28 -15.07
N ARG A 56 -15.67 24.08 -15.04
CA ARG A 56 -16.27 22.75 -15.17
C ARG A 56 -16.36 22.37 -16.65
N ARG A 57 -15.71 21.28 -17.00
CA ARG A 57 -15.68 20.80 -18.38
C ARG A 57 -15.97 19.31 -18.46
N ALA A 58 -16.98 18.95 -19.24
CA ALA A 58 -17.28 17.57 -19.56
C ALA A 58 -16.39 17.09 -20.70
N ASP A 59 -15.91 15.85 -20.66
CA ASP A 59 -15.15 15.23 -21.71
C ASP A 59 -15.22 13.68 -21.61
N LEU A 60 -14.94 13.01 -22.72
CA LEU A 60 -14.77 11.57 -22.79
C LEU A 60 -13.28 11.24 -22.75
N MET A 61 -12.85 10.60 -21.66
CA MET A 61 -11.51 10.06 -21.52
C MET A 61 -11.46 8.62 -22.01
N VAL A 62 -10.55 8.31 -22.92
CA VAL A 62 -10.25 6.95 -23.37
C VAL A 62 -8.89 6.54 -22.81
N ALA A 63 -8.83 5.38 -22.18
CA ALA A 63 -7.64 4.80 -21.63
C ALA A 63 -7.38 3.41 -22.23
N VAL A 64 -6.13 3.14 -22.60
CA VAL A 64 -5.69 1.83 -23.06
C VAL A 64 -4.51 1.40 -22.21
N THR A 65 -4.63 0.24 -21.59
CA THR A 65 -3.59 -0.37 -20.76
C THR A 65 -3.08 -1.64 -21.44
N ALA A 66 -1.76 -1.72 -21.62
CA ALA A 66 -1.07 -2.97 -21.93
C ALA A 66 -0.35 -3.45 -20.67
N GLY A 67 -0.55 -4.70 -20.30
CA GLY A 67 0.00 -5.20 -19.05
C GLY A 67 0.48 -6.65 -19.10
N LEU A 68 1.25 -7.01 -18.09
CA LEU A 68 1.86 -8.32 -17.93
C LEU A 68 1.73 -8.76 -16.47
N ARG A 69 1.19 -9.96 -16.27
CA ARG A 69 1.17 -10.62 -14.96
C ARG A 69 2.06 -11.85 -15.01
N ILE A 70 3.00 -11.93 -14.06
CA ILE A 70 3.88 -13.09 -13.88
C ILE A 70 3.69 -13.61 -12.46
N THR A 71 3.49 -14.91 -12.31
CA THR A 71 3.48 -15.60 -11.03
C THR A 71 4.43 -16.78 -11.06
N GLY A 72 5.23 -16.92 -10.02
CA GLY A 72 6.19 -18.00 -9.87
C GLY A 72 6.00 -18.73 -8.54
N GLU A 73 5.87 -20.07 -8.57
CA GLU A 73 5.73 -20.92 -7.40
C GLU A 73 6.77 -22.05 -7.42
N GLY A 74 8.03 -21.74 -7.78
CA GLY A 74 9.14 -22.69 -7.73
C GLY A 74 9.60 -22.99 -6.31
N SER A 75 10.41 -24.02 -6.14
CA SER A 75 10.98 -24.38 -4.84
C SER A 75 11.93 -23.30 -4.30
N ARG A 76 12.77 -22.74 -5.17
CA ARG A 76 13.78 -21.73 -4.80
C ARG A 76 13.41 -20.31 -5.18
N ILE A 77 12.47 -20.13 -6.11
CA ILE A 77 12.04 -18.81 -6.59
C ILE A 77 10.54 -18.73 -6.47
N LYS A 78 10.07 -17.77 -5.69
CA LYS A 78 8.64 -17.50 -5.49
C LYS A 78 8.41 -16.02 -5.69
N GLY A 79 7.32 -15.66 -6.34
CA GLY A 79 6.99 -14.24 -6.50
C GLY A 79 5.86 -13.98 -7.46
N TYR A 80 5.48 -12.72 -7.53
CA TYR A 80 4.56 -12.20 -8.52
C TYR A 80 5.04 -10.86 -9.04
N LEU A 81 4.62 -10.54 -10.26
CA LEU A 81 4.76 -9.24 -10.89
C LEU A 81 3.47 -8.93 -11.62
N ASN A 82 2.95 -7.73 -11.41
CA ASN A 82 1.86 -7.15 -12.20
C ASN A 82 2.28 -5.76 -12.64
N TYR A 83 2.53 -5.60 -13.93
CA TYR A 83 2.92 -4.34 -14.56
C TYR A 83 1.86 -3.92 -15.58
N GLY A 84 1.55 -2.65 -15.64
CA GLY A 84 0.65 -2.05 -16.61
C GLY A 84 1.14 -0.68 -17.06
N LEU A 85 1.14 -0.46 -18.36
CA LEU A 85 1.35 0.84 -19.00
C LEU A 85 0.02 1.33 -19.56
N THR A 86 -0.49 2.45 -19.08
CA THR A 86 -1.76 3.04 -19.48
C THR A 86 -1.54 4.34 -20.22
N GLY A 87 -1.99 4.42 -21.47
CA GLY A 87 -2.12 5.66 -22.23
C GLY A 87 -3.54 6.23 -22.08
N GLN A 88 -3.66 7.53 -21.83
CA GLN A 88 -4.93 8.24 -21.67
C GLN A 88 -5.02 9.40 -22.65
N ALA A 89 -6.17 9.57 -23.29
CA ALA A 89 -6.49 10.67 -24.20
C ALA A 89 -7.90 11.21 -23.94
N TYR A 90 -8.12 12.47 -24.25
CA TYR A 90 -9.37 13.18 -24.07
C TYR A 90 -9.94 13.55 -25.44
N ALA A 91 -11.21 13.21 -25.70
CA ALA A 91 -11.83 13.37 -27.02
C ALA A 91 -11.93 14.85 -27.45
N ASP A 92 -12.33 15.74 -26.53
CA ASP A 92 -12.45 17.18 -26.79
C ASP A 92 -11.20 17.96 -26.36
N GLY A 93 -10.11 17.27 -26.03
CA GLY A 93 -8.84 17.86 -25.69
C GLY A 93 -8.85 18.71 -24.42
N ALA A 94 -9.72 18.41 -23.45
CA ALA A 94 -9.78 19.15 -22.18
C ALA A 94 -8.45 19.05 -21.39
N LYS A 95 -7.72 17.96 -21.56
CA LYS A 95 -6.37 17.74 -21.00
C LYS A 95 -5.46 17.12 -22.04
N ALA A 96 -4.14 17.30 -21.88
CA ALA A 96 -3.14 16.62 -22.67
C ALA A 96 -3.17 15.10 -22.43
N SER A 97 -2.85 14.35 -23.47
CA SER A 97 -2.65 12.89 -23.36
C SER A 97 -1.50 12.57 -22.43
N THR A 98 -1.66 11.56 -21.60
CA THR A 98 -0.65 11.16 -20.59
C THR A 98 -0.43 9.66 -20.61
N PHE A 99 0.78 9.25 -20.20
CA PHE A 99 1.10 7.86 -19.93
C PHE A 99 1.32 7.67 -18.43
N GLN A 100 0.95 6.49 -17.95
CA GLN A 100 1.05 6.12 -16.54
C GLN A 100 1.59 4.72 -16.42
N ASN A 101 2.53 4.52 -15.51
CA ASN A 101 3.00 3.20 -15.12
C ASN A 101 2.32 2.74 -13.83
N SER A 102 2.05 1.46 -13.76
CA SER A 102 1.68 0.78 -12.51
C SER A 102 2.50 -0.48 -12.37
N LEU A 103 3.06 -0.70 -11.21
CA LEU A 103 3.82 -1.91 -10.87
C LEU A 103 3.48 -2.34 -9.46
N ASN A 104 3.27 -3.63 -9.31
CA ASN A 104 3.27 -4.28 -8.01
C ASN A 104 3.99 -5.61 -8.15
N THR A 105 5.12 -5.75 -7.46
CA THR A 105 5.94 -6.95 -7.52
C THR A 105 6.52 -7.29 -6.16
N PHE A 106 6.58 -8.57 -5.89
CA PHE A 106 7.26 -9.14 -4.74
C PHE A 106 7.85 -10.49 -5.15
N GLY A 107 9.04 -10.79 -4.65
CA GLY A 107 9.63 -12.10 -4.84
C GLY A 107 10.66 -12.43 -3.79
N SER A 108 10.91 -13.73 -3.64
CA SER A 108 11.92 -14.29 -2.75
C SER A 108 12.70 -15.37 -3.50
N ILE A 109 14.00 -15.29 -3.41
CA ILE A 109 14.95 -16.23 -4.01
C ILE A 109 15.74 -16.87 -2.89
N GLU A 110 15.72 -18.21 -2.83
CA GLU A 110 16.61 -19.00 -2.00
C GLU A 110 17.92 -19.26 -2.75
N ALA A 111 18.94 -18.45 -2.45
CA ALA A 111 20.23 -18.51 -3.15
C ALA A 111 21.08 -19.70 -2.66
N ILE A 112 21.04 -19.99 -1.35
CA ILE A 112 21.68 -21.14 -0.72
C ILE A 112 20.63 -21.81 0.15
N ASP A 113 20.49 -23.12 0.01
CA ASP A 113 19.47 -23.92 0.67
C ASP A 113 19.43 -23.64 2.18
N ASN A 114 18.27 -23.19 2.66
CA ASN A 114 17.97 -22.87 4.06
C ASN A 114 18.91 -21.88 4.75
N LEU A 115 19.81 -21.20 4.02
CA LEU A 115 20.81 -20.31 4.57
C LEU A 115 20.71 -18.88 4.03
N ALA A 116 20.78 -18.70 2.70
CA ALA A 116 20.87 -17.38 2.09
C ALA A 116 19.66 -17.12 1.18
N PHE A 117 19.06 -15.97 1.37
CA PHE A 117 17.86 -15.53 0.68
C PHE A 117 18.00 -14.12 0.16
N VAL A 118 17.28 -13.81 -0.88
CA VAL A 118 17.15 -12.44 -1.40
C VAL A 118 15.66 -12.16 -1.62
N ASP A 119 15.11 -11.21 -0.85
CA ASP A 119 13.78 -10.69 -1.10
C ASP A 119 13.88 -9.43 -1.97
N PHE A 120 12.97 -9.27 -2.89
CA PHE A 120 12.82 -8.05 -3.66
C PHE A 120 11.34 -7.63 -3.71
N SER A 121 11.10 -6.35 -3.72
CA SER A 121 9.77 -5.80 -3.96
C SER A 121 9.86 -4.51 -4.76
N GLY A 122 8.80 -4.19 -5.48
CA GLY A 122 8.70 -2.96 -6.23
C GLY A 122 7.27 -2.52 -6.40
N SER A 123 7.04 -1.23 -6.34
CA SER A 123 5.76 -0.61 -6.61
C SER A 123 5.94 0.67 -7.40
N ILE A 124 5.04 0.89 -8.37
CA ILE A 124 4.88 2.16 -9.05
C ILE A 124 3.40 2.51 -8.96
N SER A 125 3.11 3.62 -8.32
CA SER A 125 1.72 4.07 -8.11
C SER A 125 1.65 5.59 -8.03
N ARG A 126 0.46 6.14 -8.24
CA ARG A 126 0.22 7.57 -8.04
C ARG A 126 -0.06 7.87 -6.57
N GLN A 127 0.58 8.90 -6.06
CA GLN A 127 0.39 9.40 -4.70
C GLN A 127 0.14 10.90 -4.71
N ALA A 128 -0.63 11.37 -3.74
CA ALA A 128 -0.82 12.79 -3.55
C ALA A 128 0.49 13.44 -3.07
N VAL A 129 0.85 14.56 -3.69
CA VAL A 129 2.01 15.37 -3.29
C VAL A 129 1.70 16.11 -2.00
N SER A 130 0.50 16.71 -1.90
CA SER A 130 0.02 17.46 -0.74
C SER A 130 -1.24 16.79 -0.15
N ALA A 131 -1.32 16.78 1.17
CA ALA A 131 -2.50 16.34 1.91
C ALA A 131 -3.71 17.25 1.72
N PHE A 132 -3.49 18.53 1.35
CA PHE A 132 -4.50 19.59 1.19
C PHE A 132 -4.83 19.92 -0.28
N GLY A 133 -4.06 19.39 -1.23
CA GLY A 133 -4.32 19.55 -2.66
C GLY A 133 -5.56 18.77 -3.12
N VAL A 134 -5.90 18.90 -4.41
CA VAL A 134 -7.03 18.18 -5.02
C VAL A 134 -6.89 16.68 -4.82
N GLN A 135 -7.83 16.08 -4.11
CA GLN A 135 -7.90 14.63 -3.90
C GLN A 135 -8.89 14.01 -4.88
N THR A 136 -8.61 12.82 -5.39
CA THR A 136 -9.51 12.04 -6.26
C THR A 136 -9.30 10.54 -6.03
N ASP A 137 -10.35 9.76 -6.17
CA ASP A 137 -10.32 8.29 -6.15
C ASP A 137 -10.35 7.66 -7.54
N GLY A 138 -10.53 8.48 -8.56
CA GLY A 138 -10.68 8.03 -9.94
C GLY A 138 -9.40 8.19 -10.75
N GLY A 139 -9.37 7.51 -11.91
CA GLY A 139 -8.25 7.54 -12.83
C GLY A 139 -8.00 8.90 -13.53
N ILE A 140 -8.69 9.99 -13.14
CA ILE A 140 -8.48 11.33 -13.71
C ILE A 140 -7.21 11.95 -13.10
N PRO A 141 -6.17 12.17 -13.91
CA PRO A 141 -4.94 12.83 -13.47
C PRO A 141 -5.21 14.26 -12.97
N ASN A 142 -4.53 14.67 -11.90
CA ASN A 142 -4.55 16.04 -11.43
C ASN A 142 -3.14 16.49 -10.99
N SER A 143 -2.96 17.80 -10.77
CA SER A 143 -1.66 18.40 -10.42
C SER A 143 -1.14 17.99 -9.03
N ASN A 144 -2.01 17.50 -8.15
CA ASN A 144 -1.64 17.03 -6.82
C ASN A 144 -1.22 15.56 -6.79
N GLN A 145 -1.14 14.89 -7.94
CA GLN A 145 -0.71 13.50 -8.02
C GLN A 145 0.61 13.38 -8.76
N SER A 146 1.51 12.59 -8.19
CA SER A 146 2.77 12.20 -8.82
C SER A 146 2.92 10.68 -8.86
N GLU A 147 3.59 10.19 -9.89
CA GLU A 147 4.03 8.80 -9.96
C GLU A 147 5.18 8.61 -8.96
N VAL A 148 5.06 7.64 -8.07
CA VAL A 148 6.07 7.26 -7.10
C VAL A 148 6.50 5.84 -7.38
N ALA A 149 7.78 5.65 -7.66
CA ALA A 149 8.41 4.36 -7.87
C ALA A 149 9.26 4.00 -6.65
N THR A 150 8.97 2.88 -6.00
CA THR A 150 9.74 2.35 -4.87
C THR A 150 10.23 0.95 -5.20
N PHE A 151 11.53 0.73 -5.04
CA PHE A 151 12.17 -0.57 -5.20
C PHE A 151 12.97 -0.92 -3.97
N ARG A 152 12.81 -2.14 -3.46
CA ARG A 152 13.54 -2.67 -2.33
C ARG A 152 14.21 -3.99 -2.69
N LEU A 153 15.48 -4.12 -2.33
CA LEU A 153 16.27 -5.35 -2.41
C LEU A 153 16.78 -5.69 -1.02
N SER A 154 16.58 -6.94 -0.58
CA SER A 154 16.85 -7.33 0.79
C SER A 154 17.49 -8.72 0.87
N PRO A 155 18.83 -8.84 0.68
CA PRO A 155 19.54 -10.06 0.98
C PRO A 155 19.57 -10.34 2.49
N TYR A 156 19.44 -11.62 2.87
CA TYR A 156 19.54 -12.03 4.25
C TYR A 156 20.05 -13.45 4.41
N LEU A 157 20.67 -13.69 5.54
CA LEU A 157 21.09 -14.99 6.01
C LEU A 157 20.25 -15.37 7.23
N ARG A 158 19.80 -16.60 7.29
CA ARG A 158 19.13 -17.15 8.46
C ARG A 158 19.60 -18.58 8.72
N GLY A 159 19.58 -18.98 9.97
CA GLY A 159 19.98 -20.33 10.35
C GLY A 159 19.87 -20.56 11.83
N GLN A 160 20.47 -21.65 12.30
CA GLN A 160 20.50 -22.04 13.72
C GLN A 160 21.94 -22.09 14.23
N LEU A 161 22.13 -21.61 15.45
CA LEU A 161 23.38 -21.66 16.18
C LEU A 161 23.25 -22.72 17.29
N GLY A 162 24.02 -23.82 17.19
CA GLY A 162 24.10 -24.85 18.24
C GLY A 162 22.76 -25.49 18.62
N GLY A 163 21.75 -25.47 17.77
CA GLY A 163 20.44 -26.05 18.00
C GLY A 163 19.53 -25.32 19.00
N SER A 164 20.01 -24.26 19.67
CA SER A 164 19.28 -23.56 20.72
C SER A 164 18.90 -22.13 20.36
N ALA A 165 19.53 -21.53 19.35
CA ALA A 165 19.28 -20.17 18.92
C ALA A 165 19.11 -20.09 17.40
N ASN A 166 18.19 -19.26 16.95
CA ASN A 166 18.06 -18.89 15.54
C ASN A 166 18.67 -17.51 15.33
N TYR A 167 19.26 -17.31 14.15
CA TYR A 167 19.75 -16.00 13.74
C TYR A 167 19.17 -15.58 12.40
N GLU A 168 19.04 -14.28 12.23
CA GLU A 168 18.79 -13.62 10.95
C GLU A 168 19.70 -12.39 10.85
N ALA A 169 20.43 -12.28 9.76
CA ALA A 169 21.20 -11.09 9.42
C ALA A 169 20.70 -10.58 8.06
N ARG A 170 20.09 -9.41 8.04
CA ARG A 170 19.43 -8.82 6.86
C ARG A 170 20.01 -7.46 6.56
N TYR A 171 20.26 -7.21 5.29
CA TYR A 171 20.54 -5.88 4.78
C TYR A 171 19.49 -5.56 3.71
N ALA A 172 18.88 -4.39 3.78
CA ALA A 172 17.92 -3.96 2.78
C ALA A 172 18.27 -2.58 2.26
N TRP A 173 18.18 -2.44 0.95
CA TRP A 173 18.30 -1.17 0.27
C TRP A 173 16.98 -0.84 -0.43
N THR A 174 16.47 0.37 -0.18
CA THR A 174 15.24 0.88 -0.78
C THR A 174 15.54 2.19 -1.49
N ALA A 175 15.09 2.32 -2.73
CA ALA A 175 15.12 3.57 -3.49
C ALA A 175 13.68 3.98 -3.81
N THR A 176 13.32 5.20 -3.46
CA THR A 176 12.05 5.84 -3.82
C THR A 176 12.34 7.00 -4.74
N ARG A 177 11.69 7.03 -5.90
CA ARG A 177 11.72 8.13 -6.85
C ARG A 177 10.33 8.73 -7.00
N THR A 178 10.26 10.04 -7.00
CA THR A 178 9.05 10.82 -7.20
C THR A 178 9.10 11.50 -8.56
N GLY A 179 8.00 11.46 -9.30
CA GLY A 179 7.90 12.07 -10.63
C GLY A 179 7.69 13.59 -10.59
N THR A 180 8.07 14.27 -9.49
CA THR A 180 7.88 15.72 -9.31
C THR A 180 8.99 16.32 -8.46
N ASP A 181 9.37 17.55 -8.75
CA ASP A 181 10.34 18.34 -7.95
C ASP A 181 9.72 18.83 -6.62
N ALA A 182 8.39 18.74 -6.47
CA ALA A 182 7.69 19.12 -5.24
C ALA A 182 7.83 18.08 -4.10
N ALA A 183 8.39 16.91 -4.39
CA ALA A 183 8.66 15.87 -3.39
C ALA A 183 10.08 15.32 -3.58
N SER A 184 10.71 14.94 -2.48
CA SER A 184 12.08 14.46 -2.49
C SER A 184 12.18 12.97 -2.83
N ASP A 185 13.14 12.62 -3.67
CA ASP A 185 13.61 11.24 -3.78
C ASP A 185 14.28 10.82 -2.48
N ALA A 186 14.27 9.52 -2.20
CA ALA A 186 14.92 8.98 -1.00
C ALA A 186 15.63 7.65 -1.26
N LYS A 187 16.72 7.45 -0.53
CA LYS A 187 17.43 6.18 -0.43
C LYS A 187 17.45 5.77 1.03
N VAL A 188 17.06 4.53 1.29
CA VAL A 188 17.06 3.96 2.64
C VAL A 188 17.94 2.73 2.65
N ALA A 189 18.85 2.66 3.60
CA ALA A 189 19.65 1.49 3.91
C ALA A 189 19.30 1.01 5.32
N ASP A 190 18.85 -0.24 5.42
CA ASP A 190 18.52 -0.91 6.67
C ASP A 190 19.43 -2.10 6.88
N ALA A 191 20.06 -2.20 8.03
CA ALA A 191 20.77 -3.39 8.48
C ALA A 191 20.10 -3.91 9.76
N LEU A 192 19.86 -5.21 9.83
CA LEU A 192 19.22 -5.89 10.96
C LEU A 192 19.97 -7.17 11.27
N VAL A 193 20.30 -7.37 12.55
CA VAL A 193 20.77 -8.64 13.08
C VAL A 193 19.84 -9.01 14.23
N LYS A 194 19.25 -10.19 14.15
CA LYS A 194 18.35 -10.74 15.16
C LYS A 194 18.82 -12.11 15.60
N LEU A 195 18.91 -12.29 16.89
CA LEU A 195 19.18 -13.58 17.55
C LEU A 195 18.01 -13.88 18.47
N ASN A 196 17.48 -15.08 18.43
CA ASN A 196 16.41 -15.48 19.33
C ASN A 196 16.51 -16.95 19.70
N GLY A 197 16.12 -17.26 20.92
CA GLY A 197 16.21 -18.63 21.44
C GLY A 197 15.38 -18.84 22.69
N ARG A 198 15.51 -20.02 23.25
CA ARG A 198 14.92 -20.39 24.55
C ARG A 198 16.00 -20.81 25.51
N VAL A 199 15.80 -20.51 26.78
CA VAL A 199 16.68 -21.00 27.84
C VAL A 199 16.44 -22.50 28.01
N PRO A 200 17.49 -23.35 27.98
CA PRO A 200 17.34 -24.82 27.98
C PRO A 200 16.57 -25.40 29.18
N SER A 201 16.64 -24.74 30.32
CA SER A 201 16.03 -25.19 31.56
C SER A 201 14.65 -24.61 31.85
N GLY A 202 14.04 -23.85 30.92
CA GLY A 202 12.84 -23.12 31.26
C GLY A 202 11.95 -22.73 30.10
N GLN A 203 10.85 -22.10 30.45
CA GLN A 203 9.86 -21.55 29.51
C GLN A 203 10.28 -20.17 28.97
N LEU A 204 11.39 -19.60 29.46
CA LEU A 204 11.85 -18.27 29.12
C LEU A 204 12.41 -18.24 27.69
N ALA A 205 11.85 -17.40 26.85
CA ALA A 205 12.39 -17.07 25.52
C ALA A 205 13.12 -15.72 25.58
N TRP A 206 14.16 -15.60 24.77
CA TRP A 206 14.93 -14.36 24.65
C TRP A 206 15.11 -13.97 23.19
N SER A 207 15.23 -12.69 22.92
CA SER A 207 15.67 -12.17 21.63
C SER A 207 16.57 -10.96 21.83
N VAL A 208 17.58 -10.84 20.96
CA VAL A 208 18.44 -9.65 20.84
C VAL A 208 18.34 -9.17 19.41
N GLU A 209 18.11 -7.88 19.25
CA GLU A 209 17.98 -7.23 17.96
C GLU A 209 18.88 -6.01 17.90
N ALA A 210 19.74 -5.96 16.87
CA ALA A 210 20.54 -4.81 16.52
C ALA A 210 20.11 -4.33 15.15
N SER A 211 19.77 -3.05 15.04
CA SER A 211 19.36 -2.45 13.77
C SER A 211 20.03 -1.11 13.54
N ARG A 212 20.33 -0.84 12.26
CA ARG A 212 20.80 0.46 11.79
C ARG A 212 20.00 0.86 10.57
N GLN A 213 19.52 2.09 10.54
CA GLN A 213 18.84 2.70 9.41
C GLN A 213 19.53 4.01 9.04
N SER A 214 19.72 4.22 7.73
CA SER A 214 20.10 5.50 7.14
C SER A 214 19.09 5.87 6.08
N VAL A 215 18.61 7.10 6.11
CA VAL A 215 17.68 7.65 5.11
C VAL A 215 18.29 8.92 4.54
N ASP A 216 18.55 8.90 3.25
CA ASP A 216 19.11 10.02 2.50
C ASP A 216 18.05 10.58 1.54
N PHE A 217 17.66 11.82 1.73
CA PHE A 217 16.78 12.56 0.83
C PHE A 217 17.60 13.39 -0.15
N THR A 218 17.14 13.50 -1.40
CA THR A 218 17.78 14.38 -2.41
C THR A 218 17.62 15.84 -2.02
N THR A 219 16.43 16.22 -1.56
CA THR A 219 16.13 17.52 -0.97
C THR A 219 15.54 17.29 0.42
N GLY A 220 16.30 17.64 1.44
CA GLY A 220 15.91 17.37 2.81
C GLY A 220 17.12 16.94 3.65
N ARG A 221 16.83 16.44 4.84
CA ARG A 221 17.85 16.06 5.82
C ARG A 221 18.04 14.54 5.85
N SER A 222 19.29 14.08 5.78
CA SER A 222 19.62 12.69 6.06
C SER A 222 19.43 12.35 7.53
N THR A 223 18.86 11.17 7.80
CA THR A 223 18.65 10.67 9.15
C THR A 223 19.33 9.33 9.36
N GLU A 224 19.86 9.14 10.55
CA GLU A 224 20.47 7.89 10.98
C GLU A 224 19.90 7.45 12.32
N SER A 225 19.73 6.14 12.47
CA SER A 225 19.29 5.51 13.71
C SER A 225 20.00 4.19 13.92
N ASP A 226 20.58 4.01 15.10
CA ASP A 226 21.15 2.74 15.58
C ASP A 226 20.37 2.31 16.82
N ARG A 227 19.91 1.06 16.85
CA ARG A 227 19.15 0.52 17.96
C ARG A 227 19.67 -0.86 18.33
N LEU A 228 19.83 -1.08 19.64
CA LEU A 228 20.12 -2.38 20.23
C LEU A 228 19.09 -2.67 21.31
N THR A 229 18.35 -3.74 21.20
CA THR A 229 17.33 -4.15 22.18
C THR A 229 17.45 -5.63 22.52
N GLY A 230 17.24 -5.94 23.80
CA GLY A 230 17.05 -7.29 24.30
C GLY A 230 15.62 -7.45 24.84
N THR A 231 14.97 -8.54 24.50
CA THR A 231 13.61 -8.85 24.97
C THR A 231 13.60 -10.22 25.63
N LEU A 232 13.02 -10.29 26.84
CA LEU A 232 12.74 -11.53 27.54
C LEU A 232 11.23 -11.76 27.51
N SER A 233 10.81 -12.98 27.16
CA SER A 233 9.39 -13.35 27.05
C SER A 233 9.12 -14.58 27.90
N TYR A 234 8.06 -14.51 28.70
CA TYR A 234 7.63 -15.59 29.58
C TYR A 234 6.18 -15.98 29.29
N PRO A 235 5.90 -17.24 28.94
CA PRO A 235 4.55 -17.73 28.80
C PRO A 235 3.94 -17.97 30.20
N ILE A 236 3.00 -17.12 30.60
CA ILE A 236 2.21 -17.31 31.84
C ILE A 236 1.28 -18.51 31.66
N SER A 237 0.77 -18.68 30.44
CA SER A 237 -0.04 -19.83 30.04
C SER A 237 0.17 -20.12 28.56
N ASN A 238 -0.46 -21.18 28.03
CA ASN A 238 -0.43 -21.49 26.59
C ASN A 238 -1.10 -20.39 25.73
N GLN A 239 -1.86 -19.49 26.37
CA GLN A 239 -2.62 -18.42 25.70
C GLN A 239 -2.05 -17.03 25.98
N LEU A 240 -1.23 -16.87 27.01
CA LEU A 240 -0.73 -15.56 27.47
C LEU A 240 0.78 -15.55 27.62
N VAL A 241 1.43 -14.68 26.84
CA VAL A 241 2.87 -14.41 26.92
C VAL A 241 3.07 -12.95 27.33
N VAL A 242 3.89 -12.72 28.31
CA VAL A 242 4.34 -11.37 28.71
C VAL A 242 5.81 -11.19 28.32
N SER A 243 6.19 -9.98 28.00
CA SER A 243 7.58 -9.66 27.63
C SER A 243 8.05 -8.36 28.26
N GLY A 244 9.34 -8.31 28.55
CA GLY A 244 10.07 -7.11 28.94
C GLY A 244 11.19 -6.83 27.95
N THR A 245 11.33 -5.58 27.52
CA THR A 245 12.35 -5.13 26.57
C THR A 245 13.22 -4.07 27.21
N GLY A 246 14.54 -4.19 27.05
CA GLY A 246 15.52 -3.19 27.46
C GLY A 246 16.54 -2.96 26.35
N GLY A 247 17.06 -1.73 26.23
CA GLY A 247 18.04 -1.44 25.20
C GLY A 247 18.46 0.02 25.10
N ARG A 248 19.07 0.36 23.99
CA ARG A 248 19.54 1.70 23.66
C ARG A 248 19.22 2.05 22.21
N ASP A 249 18.82 3.29 22.01
CA ASP A 249 18.53 3.91 20.73
C ASP A 249 19.41 5.16 20.58
N SER A 250 20.03 5.34 19.43
CA SER A 250 20.84 6.51 19.10
C SER A 250 20.46 7.01 17.72
N ASN A 251 19.93 8.21 17.62
CA ASN A 251 19.41 8.77 16.37
C ASN A 251 19.59 10.29 16.32
N ASN A 252 19.36 10.86 15.12
CA ASN A 252 19.40 12.29 14.87
C ASN A 252 18.02 12.82 14.42
N TYR A 253 16.90 12.25 14.89
CA TYR A 253 15.55 12.58 14.43
C TYR A 253 15.12 14.01 14.76
N THR A 254 15.47 14.49 15.94
CA THR A 254 15.05 15.81 16.44
C THR A 254 16.03 16.90 16.01
N ASN A 255 17.31 16.64 16.13
CA ASN A 255 18.40 17.60 15.90
C ASN A 255 19.39 17.08 14.86
N ALA A 256 20.29 17.94 14.38
CA ALA A 256 21.36 17.54 13.46
C ALA A 256 22.39 16.59 14.13
N GLY A 257 22.59 16.73 15.46
CA GLY A 257 23.45 15.85 16.24
C GLY A 257 22.73 14.56 16.64
N ARG A 258 23.51 13.51 16.88
CA ARG A 258 22.98 12.23 17.36
C ARG A 258 22.76 12.28 18.87
N GLU A 259 21.60 11.82 19.30
CA GLU A 259 21.23 11.68 20.69
C GLU A 259 21.01 10.19 21.03
N SER A 260 21.40 9.79 22.25
CA SER A 260 21.26 8.41 22.71
C SER A 260 20.30 8.33 23.90
N HIS A 261 19.36 7.40 23.83
CA HIS A 261 18.32 7.19 24.83
C HIS A 261 18.25 5.73 25.24
N SER A 262 17.88 5.47 26.47
CA SER A 262 17.57 4.12 26.95
C SER A 262 16.16 3.75 26.51
N VAL A 263 15.99 2.54 26.01
CA VAL A 263 14.71 1.96 25.63
C VAL A 263 14.29 0.99 26.73
N LEU A 264 13.11 1.22 27.31
CA LEU A 264 12.46 0.29 28.23
C LEU A 264 11.04 0.03 27.73
N GLY A 265 10.62 -1.22 27.72
CA GLY A 265 9.31 -1.59 27.21
C GLY A 265 8.73 -2.83 27.86
N ALA A 266 7.44 -2.99 27.68
CA ALA A 266 6.69 -4.18 28.08
C ALA A 266 5.73 -4.60 26.98
N GLY A 267 5.46 -5.88 26.88
CA GLY A 267 4.55 -6.44 25.89
C GLY A 267 3.69 -7.56 26.44
N ILE A 268 2.52 -7.71 25.83
CA ILE A 268 1.56 -8.77 26.11
C ILE A 268 1.09 -9.34 24.78
N ASN A 269 1.18 -10.67 24.63
CA ASN A 269 0.53 -11.42 23.56
C ASN A 269 -0.50 -12.37 24.18
N TRP A 270 -1.76 -12.15 23.87
CA TRP A 270 -2.86 -12.96 24.37
C TRP A 270 -3.67 -13.57 23.23
N SER A 271 -3.72 -14.89 23.21
CA SER A 271 -4.42 -15.69 22.20
C SER A 271 -5.37 -16.66 22.90
N PRO A 272 -6.55 -16.17 23.40
CA PRO A 272 -7.51 -16.99 24.15
C PRO A 272 -8.09 -18.15 23.32
N ALA A 273 -8.10 -17.97 21.99
CA ALA A 273 -8.50 -18.98 21.03
C ALA A 273 -7.64 -18.84 19.76
N PRO A 274 -7.54 -19.89 18.92
CA PRO A 274 -6.83 -19.82 17.64
C PRO A 274 -7.37 -18.76 16.67
N THR A 275 -8.57 -18.29 16.92
CA THR A 275 -9.28 -17.27 16.11
C THR A 275 -9.19 -15.86 16.68
N THR A 276 -8.55 -15.68 17.84
CA THR A 276 -8.46 -14.38 18.52
C THR A 276 -7.05 -14.12 18.98
N THR A 277 -6.48 -13.00 18.58
CA THR A 277 -5.14 -12.57 18.98
C THR A 277 -5.15 -11.11 19.37
N LEU A 278 -4.57 -10.79 20.53
CA LEU A 278 -4.29 -9.43 20.98
C LEU A 278 -2.79 -9.33 21.26
N SER A 279 -2.14 -8.38 20.61
CA SER A 279 -0.73 -8.01 20.88
C SER A 279 -0.68 -6.55 21.30
N VAL A 280 -0.08 -6.28 22.44
CA VAL A 280 0.14 -4.93 22.97
C VAL A 280 1.60 -4.80 23.32
N ASN A 281 2.28 -3.82 22.75
CA ASN A 281 3.66 -3.48 23.10
C ASN A 281 3.71 -1.98 23.38
N ALA A 282 4.37 -1.60 24.46
CA ALA A 282 4.61 -0.21 24.81
C ALA A 282 6.07 -0.04 25.21
N SER A 283 6.69 1.04 24.78
CA SER A 283 8.08 1.34 25.12
C SER A 283 8.32 2.84 25.24
N ASN A 284 9.27 3.22 26.09
CA ASN A 284 9.79 4.57 26.12
C ASN A 284 10.95 4.66 25.13
N GLN A 285 10.96 5.67 24.28
CA GLN A 285 11.93 5.87 23.20
C GLN A 285 12.38 7.33 23.17
N SER A 286 13.28 7.69 22.24
CA SER A 286 13.82 9.06 22.10
C SER A 286 12.75 10.14 21.91
N PHE A 287 11.63 9.82 21.26
CA PHE A 287 10.50 10.72 21.01
C PHE A 287 9.42 10.67 22.11
N GLY A 288 9.61 9.91 23.19
CA GLY A 288 8.64 9.67 24.25
C GLY A 288 8.02 8.27 24.19
N HIS A 289 6.72 8.17 24.44
CA HIS A 289 6.03 6.89 24.52
C HIS A 289 5.62 6.37 23.14
N GLY A 290 6.25 5.27 22.73
CA GLY A 290 5.83 4.48 21.57
C GLY A 290 4.92 3.32 22.00
N HIS A 291 3.94 2.96 21.17
CA HIS A 291 3.11 1.77 21.38
C HIS A 291 2.70 1.13 20.06
N SER A 292 2.36 -0.14 20.13
CA SER A 292 1.75 -0.90 19.06
C SER A 292 0.72 -1.85 19.65
N ILE A 293 -0.53 -1.69 19.24
CA ILE A 293 -1.67 -2.54 19.61
C ILE A 293 -2.18 -3.18 18.34
N SER A 294 -2.35 -4.49 18.34
CA SER A 294 -2.98 -5.24 17.26
C SER A 294 -3.96 -6.25 17.84
N PHE A 295 -5.21 -6.12 17.43
CA PHE A 295 -6.28 -7.06 17.78
C PHE A 295 -6.83 -7.65 16.50
N GLU A 296 -6.97 -8.96 16.48
CA GLU A 296 -7.64 -9.71 15.41
C GLU A 296 -8.59 -10.75 16.03
N HIS A 297 -9.82 -10.76 15.50
CA HIS A 297 -10.80 -11.78 15.84
C HIS A 297 -11.48 -12.27 14.57
N ARG A 298 -11.53 -13.59 14.40
CA ARG A 298 -12.14 -14.23 13.25
C ARG A 298 -13.17 -15.24 13.66
N THR A 299 -14.34 -15.16 13.02
CA THR A 299 -15.36 -16.21 13.04
C THR A 299 -15.49 -16.81 11.63
N PRO A 300 -16.29 -17.86 11.42
CA PRO A 300 -16.51 -18.39 10.08
C PRO A 300 -17.06 -17.38 9.07
N ARG A 301 -17.67 -16.29 9.53
CA ARG A 301 -18.30 -15.27 8.66
C ARG A 301 -17.83 -13.85 8.93
N THR A 302 -17.04 -13.59 9.96
CA THR A 302 -16.59 -12.23 10.27
C THR A 302 -15.10 -12.18 10.54
N ILE A 303 -14.47 -11.08 10.11
CA ILE A 303 -13.08 -10.75 10.42
C ILE A 303 -13.09 -9.34 11.03
N TRP A 304 -12.53 -9.23 12.22
CA TRP A 304 -12.34 -7.98 12.95
C TRP A 304 -10.87 -7.72 13.09
N ARG A 305 -10.43 -6.54 12.75
CA ARG A 305 -9.07 -6.11 12.96
C ARG A 305 -9.02 -4.68 13.48
N PHE A 306 -8.21 -4.47 14.49
CA PHE A 306 -7.91 -3.15 15.02
C PHE A 306 -6.41 -3.03 15.22
N THR A 307 -5.83 -1.90 14.79
CA THR A 307 -4.43 -1.57 15.03
C THR A 307 -4.33 -0.12 15.51
N ASP A 308 -3.49 0.14 16.51
CA ASP A 308 -3.08 1.49 16.95
C ASP A 308 -1.57 1.47 17.16
N SER A 309 -0.86 2.30 16.44
CA SER A 309 0.60 2.40 16.53
C SER A 309 1.04 3.85 16.62
N ASN A 310 2.10 4.10 17.39
CA ASN A 310 2.73 5.39 17.52
C ASN A 310 4.25 5.22 17.43
N GLY A 311 4.87 5.84 16.44
CA GLY A 311 6.30 5.71 16.17
C GLY A 311 6.83 6.76 15.18
N VAL A 312 8.14 6.80 15.03
CA VAL A 312 8.79 7.71 14.08
C VAL A 312 8.64 7.18 12.67
N SER A 313 8.29 8.07 11.76
CA SER A 313 8.29 7.85 10.32
C SER A 313 9.37 8.70 9.67
N THR A 314 10.24 8.04 8.89
CA THR A 314 11.34 8.64 8.12
C THR A 314 11.21 8.38 6.63
N ALA A 315 10.18 7.64 6.19
CA ALA A 315 9.96 7.31 4.79
C ALA A 315 9.21 8.42 4.04
N PRO A 316 9.53 8.67 2.75
CA PRO A 316 8.90 9.73 1.96
C PRO A 316 7.39 9.63 1.83
N GLY A 317 6.88 8.41 1.68
CA GLY A 317 5.45 8.14 1.74
C GLY A 317 5.12 7.47 3.06
N GLN A 318 4.58 8.20 4.00
CA GLN A 318 4.27 7.71 5.36
C GLN A 318 3.39 6.47 5.41
N LEU A 319 2.87 6.05 4.28
CA LEU A 319 1.89 4.97 4.17
C LEU A 319 2.43 3.69 3.51
N ILE A 320 3.67 3.68 2.99
CA ILE A 320 4.11 2.62 2.05
C ILE A 320 4.51 1.31 2.72
N SER A 321 4.93 1.31 3.98
CA SER A 321 5.55 0.09 4.54
C SER A 321 4.63 -0.82 5.36
N THR A 322 3.49 -0.34 5.86
CA THR A 322 2.60 -1.17 6.71
C THR A 322 1.12 -0.83 6.60
N THR A 323 0.69 -0.01 5.63
CA THR A 323 -0.56 0.70 5.70
C THR A 323 -1.47 0.40 4.53
N ILE A 324 -2.76 0.33 4.84
CA ILE A 324 -3.87 0.18 3.91
C ILE A 324 -4.00 1.48 3.09
N GLY A 325 -3.23 1.62 2.02
CA GLY A 325 -3.29 2.77 1.11
C GLY A 325 -4.25 2.56 -0.05
N SER A 326 -4.37 1.32 -0.51
CA SER A 326 -5.24 0.91 -1.60
C SER A 326 -6.22 -0.17 -1.17
N VAL A 327 -7.25 -0.39 -1.97
CA VAL A 327 -8.18 -1.50 -1.78
C VAL A 327 -7.44 -2.84 -1.82
N TYR A 328 -6.39 -2.95 -2.66
CA TYR A 328 -5.52 -4.12 -2.64
C TYR A 328 -4.87 -4.35 -1.28
N ASP A 329 -4.27 -3.32 -0.68
CA ASP A 329 -3.61 -3.42 0.62
C ASP A 329 -4.59 -3.78 1.73
N LEU A 330 -5.81 -3.24 1.67
CA LEU A 330 -6.89 -3.59 2.60
C LEU A 330 -7.17 -5.09 2.57
N TYR A 331 -7.48 -5.63 1.38
CA TYR A 331 -7.79 -7.06 1.26
C TYR A 331 -6.56 -7.94 1.48
N PHE A 332 -5.38 -7.49 1.08
CA PHE A 332 -4.13 -8.20 1.36
C PHE A 332 -3.89 -8.34 2.87
N SER A 333 -4.18 -7.29 3.63
CA SER A 333 -4.10 -7.35 5.09
C SER A 333 -5.19 -8.22 5.71
N GLN A 334 -6.43 -8.14 5.23
CA GLN A 334 -7.55 -8.95 5.74
C GLN A 334 -7.36 -10.43 5.45
N PHE A 335 -6.84 -10.78 4.27
CA PHE A 335 -6.62 -12.17 3.90
C PHE A 335 -5.35 -12.78 4.53
N ALA A 336 -4.57 -12.01 5.29
CA ALA A 336 -3.41 -12.53 6.00
C ALA A 336 -3.74 -13.67 6.97
N SER A 337 -4.95 -13.66 7.54
CA SER A 337 -5.44 -14.72 8.42
C SER A 337 -5.96 -15.95 7.67
N ILE A 338 -6.31 -15.80 6.38
CA ILE A 338 -6.83 -16.87 5.52
C ILE A 338 -5.66 -17.58 4.83
N GLU A 339 -4.73 -16.78 4.28
CA GLU A 339 -3.53 -17.25 3.60
C GLU A 339 -2.30 -16.52 4.18
N PRO A 340 -1.53 -17.18 5.05
CA PRO A 340 -0.33 -16.60 5.64
C PRO A 340 0.80 -16.37 4.64
N ASP A 341 0.91 -17.17 3.58
CA ASP A 341 1.92 -17.01 2.54
C ASP A 341 1.62 -15.73 1.72
N PRO A 342 2.51 -14.75 1.70
CA PRO A 342 2.26 -13.48 1.05
C PRO A 342 2.06 -13.59 -0.47
N ILE A 343 2.67 -14.60 -1.11
CA ILE A 343 2.57 -14.82 -2.55
C ILE A 343 1.20 -15.39 -2.89
N LYS A 344 0.79 -16.45 -2.20
CA LYS A 344 -0.54 -17.05 -2.37
C LYS A 344 -1.64 -16.06 -1.99
N ARG A 345 -1.40 -15.27 -0.94
CA ARG A 345 -2.30 -14.18 -0.55
C ARG A 345 -2.45 -13.12 -1.63
N ALA A 346 -1.36 -12.72 -2.29
CA ALA A 346 -1.41 -11.77 -3.40
C ALA A 346 -2.27 -12.30 -4.56
N LEU A 347 -2.14 -13.59 -4.89
CA LEU A 347 -2.97 -14.24 -5.89
C LEU A 347 -4.45 -14.27 -5.46
N LEU A 348 -4.71 -14.63 -4.21
CA LEU A 348 -6.06 -14.67 -3.64
C LEU A 348 -6.73 -13.29 -3.69
N VAL A 349 -6.00 -12.24 -3.30
CA VAL A 349 -6.50 -10.84 -3.34
C VAL A 349 -6.75 -10.39 -4.76
N ASN A 350 -5.80 -10.60 -5.68
CA ASN A 350 -5.98 -10.22 -7.08
C ASN A 350 -7.18 -10.92 -7.71
N ASN A 351 -7.34 -12.21 -7.46
CA ASN A 351 -8.49 -12.98 -7.94
C ASN A 351 -9.80 -12.44 -7.34
N PHE A 352 -9.81 -12.13 -6.05
CA PHE A 352 -10.97 -11.55 -5.38
C PHE A 352 -11.34 -10.19 -5.97
N LEU A 353 -10.38 -9.29 -6.12
CA LEU A 353 -10.61 -7.96 -6.67
C LEU A 353 -11.10 -8.04 -8.12
N GLN A 354 -10.49 -8.88 -8.95
CA GLN A 354 -10.88 -9.09 -10.33
C GLN A 354 -12.31 -9.67 -10.43
N THR A 355 -12.61 -10.69 -9.62
CA THR A 355 -13.94 -11.34 -9.64
C THR A 355 -15.05 -10.37 -9.21
N ASN A 356 -14.74 -9.43 -8.33
CA ASN A 356 -15.70 -8.46 -7.83
C ASN A 356 -15.63 -7.11 -8.55
N GLY A 357 -14.78 -6.95 -9.57
CA GLY A 357 -14.66 -5.72 -10.36
C GLY A 357 -14.13 -4.52 -9.57
N VAL A 358 -13.35 -4.79 -8.55
CA VAL A 358 -12.78 -3.75 -7.69
C VAL A 358 -11.40 -3.39 -8.20
N SER A 359 -11.16 -2.09 -8.43
CA SER A 359 -9.82 -1.62 -8.81
C SER A 359 -8.82 -1.84 -7.67
N PRO A 360 -7.72 -2.56 -7.88
CA PRO A 360 -6.69 -2.74 -6.86
C PRO A 360 -6.08 -1.42 -6.37
N SER A 361 -5.98 -0.45 -7.26
CA SER A 361 -5.37 0.86 -7.00
C SER A 361 -6.35 1.90 -6.46
N ALA A 362 -7.64 1.57 -6.29
CA ALA A 362 -8.58 2.49 -5.68
C ALA A 362 -8.08 2.88 -4.27
N PRO A 363 -7.90 4.18 -3.98
CA PRO A 363 -7.39 4.60 -2.68
C PRO A 363 -8.47 4.38 -1.62
N VAL A 364 -8.11 3.72 -0.53
CA VAL A 364 -8.98 3.61 0.65
C VAL A 364 -8.77 4.84 1.53
N ILE A 365 -7.53 5.30 1.62
CA ILE A 365 -7.12 6.53 2.29
C ILE A 365 -5.91 7.06 1.53
N ALA A 366 -5.98 8.28 1.02
CA ALA A 366 -4.85 8.89 0.35
C ALA A 366 -3.79 9.31 1.39
N GLY A 367 -2.57 8.78 1.23
CA GLY A 367 -1.38 9.35 1.86
C GLY A 367 -0.90 10.58 1.09
N TYR A 368 0.10 11.25 1.63
CA TYR A 368 0.80 12.35 0.98
C TYR A 368 2.32 12.16 1.12
N LEU A 369 3.06 12.82 0.25
CA LEU A 369 4.52 12.75 0.27
C LEU A 369 5.08 13.76 1.28
N THR A 370 6.08 13.35 2.06
CA THR A 370 6.83 14.23 2.97
C THR A 370 8.26 13.75 3.11
N SER A 371 9.19 14.68 3.22
CA SER A 371 10.60 14.44 3.56
C SER A 371 10.93 14.78 5.02
N ALA A 372 9.94 15.23 5.79
CA ALA A 372 10.10 15.57 7.18
C ALA A 372 10.06 14.32 8.08
N VAL A 373 10.94 14.28 9.07
CA VAL A 373 10.84 13.29 10.15
C VAL A 373 9.63 13.60 11.01
N SER A 374 8.75 12.64 11.17
CA SER A 374 7.50 12.85 11.91
C SER A 374 7.22 11.75 12.91
N LEU A 375 6.52 12.11 13.98
CA LEU A 375 5.84 11.17 14.85
C LEU A 375 4.48 10.87 14.21
N LEU A 376 4.33 9.63 13.78
CA LEU A 376 3.10 9.15 13.16
C LEU A 376 2.35 8.27 14.16
N ARG A 377 1.15 8.70 14.56
CA ARG A 377 0.17 7.83 15.20
C ARG A 377 -0.87 7.42 14.17
N ARG A 378 -1.07 6.11 14.04
CA ARG A 378 -2.05 5.55 13.12
C ARG A 378 -2.95 4.57 13.83
N GLN A 379 -4.24 4.70 13.55
CA GLN A 379 -5.32 3.86 14.06
C GLN A 379 -6.13 3.35 12.88
N ASP A 380 -6.25 2.06 12.73
CA ASP A 380 -7.08 1.42 11.71
C ASP A 380 -8.02 0.42 12.38
N ALA A 381 -9.29 0.48 12.01
CA ALA A 381 -10.29 -0.50 12.40
C ALA A 381 -10.98 -1.03 11.16
N SER A 382 -11.02 -2.33 10.98
CA SER A 382 -11.72 -2.96 9.87
C SER A 382 -12.60 -4.11 10.34
N PHE A 383 -13.73 -4.25 9.66
CA PHE A 383 -14.68 -5.32 9.86
C PHE A 383 -15.11 -5.85 8.49
N ALA A 384 -15.05 -7.15 8.29
CA ALA A 384 -15.57 -7.80 7.09
C ALA A 384 -16.62 -8.85 7.49
N LEU A 385 -17.77 -8.84 6.81
CA LEU A 385 -18.81 -9.84 6.87
C LEU A 385 -18.80 -10.64 5.57
N LEU A 386 -18.53 -11.94 5.67
CA LEU A 386 -18.41 -12.87 4.55
C LEU A 386 -19.68 -13.72 4.48
N GLY A 387 -20.56 -13.40 3.56
CA GLY A 387 -21.72 -14.22 3.20
C GLY A 387 -21.38 -15.19 2.04
N VAL A 388 -22.35 -15.98 1.64
CA VAL A 388 -22.21 -16.94 0.52
C VAL A 388 -22.06 -16.20 -0.83
N ARG A 389 -22.81 -15.10 -0.98
CA ARG A 389 -22.81 -14.26 -2.18
C ARG A 389 -22.48 -12.81 -1.89
N ASP A 390 -22.47 -12.44 -0.63
CA ASP A 390 -22.32 -11.06 -0.16
C ASP A 390 -21.05 -10.90 0.67
N THR A 391 -20.35 -9.83 0.45
CA THR A 391 -19.24 -9.40 1.31
C THR A 391 -19.43 -7.93 1.62
N VAL A 392 -19.50 -7.62 2.92
CA VAL A 392 -19.52 -6.22 3.38
C VAL A 392 -18.25 -5.95 4.15
N THR A 393 -17.55 -4.88 3.79
CA THR A 393 -16.34 -4.46 4.47
C THR A 393 -16.49 -3.02 4.96
N PHE A 394 -16.20 -2.80 6.22
CA PHE A 394 -16.09 -1.48 6.84
C PHE A 394 -14.64 -1.21 7.18
N LEU A 395 -14.18 0.00 6.90
CA LEU A 395 -12.87 0.49 7.29
C LEU A 395 -13.02 1.88 7.89
N ALA A 396 -12.40 2.10 9.04
CA ALA A 396 -12.16 3.41 9.61
C ALA A 396 -10.66 3.56 9.88
N SER A 397 -10.10 4.70 9.51
CA SER A 397 -8.68 4.98 9.72
C SER A 397 -8.49 6.41 10.19
N ARG A 398 -7.51 6.60 11.05
CA ARG A 398 -7.06 7.92 11.49
C ARG A 398 -5.54 7.94 11.56
N SER A 399 -4.92 8.91 10.93
CA SER A 399 -3.50 9.18 11.07
C SER A 399 -3.30 10.60 11.66
N ASN A 400 -2.32 10.73 12.52
CA ASN A 400 -1.87 12.00 13.08
C ASN A 400 -0.36 12.05 12.89
N SER A 401 0.08 12.90 11.99
CA SER A 401 1.49 13.15 11.68
C SER A 401 1.92 14.45 12.33
N ARG A 402 2.88 14.40 13.24
CA ARG A 402 3.47 15.55 13.90
C ARG A 402 4.95 15.63 13.54
N ARG A 403 5.38 16.75 13.03
CA ARG A 403 6.79 17.00 12.75
C ARG A 403 7.63 16.88 14.02
N LEU A 404 8.75 16.13 13.94
CA LEU A 404 9.72 15.95 15.03
C LEU A 404 10.95 16.82 14.84
N ASP A 405 11.42 16.97 13.61
CA ASP A 405 12.66 17.70 13.36
C ASP A 405 12.48 19.22 13.56
N THR A 406 13.54 19.83 14.05
CA THR A 406 13.64 21.30 14.24
C THR A 406 14.43 21.96 13.11
N VAL A 407 15.00 21.16 12.21
CA VAL A 407 15.86 21.65 11.11
C VAL A 407 14.98 22.06 9.93
N THR A 408 15.17 23.25 9.39
CA THR A 408 14.50 23.70 8.18
C THR A 408 14.97 22.86 6.99
N GLY A 409 14.05 22.16 6.35
CA GLY A 409 14.27 21.30 5.18
C GLY A 409 13.45 21.74 3.98
N ALA A 410 13.20 20.82 3.04
CA ALA A 410 12.35 21.04 1.89
C ALA A 410 10.96 21.52 2.29
N ALA A 411 10.38 22.39 1.48
CA ALA A 411 9.03 22.89 1.68
C ALA A 411 8.02 21.77 1.38
N ASP A 412 7.42 21.19 2.43
CA ASP A 412 6.31 20.24 2.34
C ASP A 412 5.19 20.62 3.33
N ASP A 413 4.10 19.88 3.32
CA ASP A 413 2.93 20.19 4.15
C ASP A 413 3.23 20.14 5.66
N LEU A 414 4.14 19.27 6.13
CA LEU A 414 4.53 19.18 7.53
C LEU A 414 5.48 20.31 7.96
N VAL A 415 6.13 20.98 7.02
CA VAL A 415 6.88 22.20 7.28
C VAL A 415 5.93 23.37 7.49
N SER A 416 4.87 23.45 6.68
CA SER A 416 3.85 24.51 6.72
C SER A 416 2.85 24.29 7.87
N SER A 417 2.53 23.04 8.18
CA SER A 417 1.56 22.63 9.20
C SER A 417 2.20 21.59 10.12
N SER A 418 2.68 22.01 11.28
CA SER A 418 3.40 21.13 12.21
C SER A 418 2.65 19.84 12.60
N VAL A 419 1.34 19.81 12.37
CA VAL A 419 0.46 18.67 12.61
C VAL A 419 -0.53 18.52 11.46
N ILE A 420 -0.65 17.30 10.92
CA ILE A 420 -1.65 16.94 9.92
C ILE A 420 -2.43 15.73 10.44
N VAL A 421 -3.74 15.86 10.51
CA VAL A 421 -4.64 14.76 10.89
C VAL A 421 -5.47 14.37 9.67
N GLN A 422 -5.39 13.09 9.29
CA GLN A 422 -6.24 12.53 8.26
C GLN A 422 -7.18 11.49 8.89
N GLN A 423 -8.43 11.51 8.47
CA GLN A 423 -9.47 10.57 8.89
C GLN A 423 -10.15 10.03 7.65
N GLY A 424 -10.38 8.73 7.62
CA GLY A 424 -11.05 8.07 6.52
C GLY A 424 -12.06 7.06 7.01
N PHE A 425 -13.16 6.95 6.29
CA PHE A 425 -14.18 5.92 6.47
C PHE A 425 -14.57 5.37 5.10
N SER A 426 -14.71 4.05 5.00
CA SER A 426 -15.12 3.38 3.77
C SER A 426 -16.02 2.19 4.08
N VAL A 427 -17.06 2.04 3.25
CA VAL A 427 -17.92 0.86 3.22
C VAL A 427 -17.89 0.29 1.83
N SER A 428 -17.55 -0.97 1.70
CA SER A 428 -17.60 -1.72 0.43
C SER A 428 -18.61 -2.86 0.56
N TYR A 429 -19.51 -2.96 -0.39
CA TYR A 429 -20.45 -4.06 -0.55
C TYR A 429 -20.20 -4.74 -1.89
N ALA A 430 -19.89 -6.02 -1.86
CA ALA A 430 -19.75 -6.86 -3.04
C ALA A 430 -20.82 -7.95 -3.02
N HIS A 431 -21.58 -8.08 -4.12
CA HIS A 431 -22.62 -9.08 -4.32
C HIS A 431 -22.37 -9.90 -5.58
N ARG A 432 -22.29 -11.21 -5.44
CA ARG A 432 -22.17 -12.13 -6.57
C ARG A 432 -23.57 -12.41 -7.13
N LEU A 433 -23.92 -11.73 -8.22
CA LEU A 433 -25.20 -11.89 -8.93
C LEU A 433 -25.33 -13.29 -9.56
N THR A 434 -24.26 -13.70 -10.27
CA THR A 434 -24.12 -15.03 -10.89
C THR A 434 -22.68 -15.52 -10.69
N PRO A 435 -22.35 -16.77 -11.06
CA PRO A 435 -20.93 -17.20 -11.06
C PRO A 435 -20.03 -16.34 -11.97
N GLN A 436 -20.60 -15.62 -12.94
CA GLN A 436 -19.88 -14.82 -13.93
C GLN A 436 -20.04 -13.31 -13.72
N ALA A 437 -20.98 -12.87 -12.88
CA ALA A 437 -21.29 -11.45 -12.71
C ALA A 437 -21.32 -11.07 -11.22
N ALA A 438 -20.67 -9.94 -10.90
CA ALA A 438 -20.62 -9.37 -9.56
C ALA A 438 -20.95 -7.87 -9.61
N PHE A 439 -21.68 -7.41 -8.60
CA PHE A 439 -21.94 -6.01 -8.32
C PHE A 439 -21.10 -5.57 -7.12
N ASN A 440 -20.50 -4.39 -7.22
CA ASN A 440 -19.75 -3.76 -6.14
C ASN A 440 -20.21 -2.32 -5.95
N ALA A 441 -20.41 -1.91 -4.68
CA ALA A 441 -20.69 -0.54 -4.28
C ALA A 441 -19.68 -0.13 -3.21
N ILE A 442 -19.03 1.03 -3.40
CA ILE A 442 -18.09 1.60 -2.43
C ILE A 442 -18.53 3.02 -2.12
N ALA A 443 -18.73 3.30 -0.83
CA ALA A 443 -18.92 4.65 -0.31
C ALA A 443 -17.75 4.98 0.60
N SER A 444 -17.09 6.12 0.37
CA SER A 444 -15.94 6.55 1.15
C SER A 444 -16.01 8.04 1.48
N GLN A 445 -15.44 8.39 2.61
CA GLN A 445 -15.18 9.77 3.03
C GLN A 445 -13.78 9.86 3.59
N GLN A 446 -13.03 10.85 3.12
CA GLN A 446 -11.72 11.23 3.66
C GLN A 446 -11.73 12.68 4.04
N ARG A 447 -11.14 13.02 5.19
CA ARG A 447 -11.03 14.38 5.71
C ARG A 447 -9.59 14.62 6.14
N THR A 448 -9.03 15.77 5.74
CA THR A 448 -7.69 16.21 6.15
C THR A 448 -7.83 17.52 6.92
N ILE A 449 -7.24 17.56 8.12
CA ILE A 449 -7.26 18.70 9.02
C ILE A 449 -5.81 19.12 9.26
N GLY A 450 -5.50 20.38 9.00
CA GLY A 450 -4.21 20.99 9.25
C GLY A 450 -4.23 22.00 10.41
N SER A 451 -3.31 22.93 10.34
CA SER A 451 -3.25 24.06 11.27
C SER A 451 -4.20 25.20 10.82
N SER A 452 -4.22 26.29 11.56
CA SER A 452 -4.99 27.50 11.21
C SER A 452 -4.61 28.10 9.85
N THR A 453 -3.42 27.81 9.34
CA THR A 453 -2.92 28.28 8.04
C THR A 453 -3.24 27.36 6.88
N GLN A 454 -3.62 26.10 7.16
CA GLN A 454 -3.98 25.07 6.18
C GLN A 454 -5.44 24.68 6.40
N PRO A 455 -6.37 25.13 5.56
CA PRO A 455 -7.78 24.85 5.75
C PRO A 455 -8.10 23.38 5.53
N GLU A 456 -9.15 22.93 6.21
CA GLU A 456 -9.65 21.58 6.11
C GLU A 456 -10.12 21.23 4.70
N THR A 457 -9.88 19.98 4.28
CA THR A 457 -10.41 19.41 3.04
C THR A 457 -11.15 18.10 3.30
N SER A 458 -12.16 17.81 2.48
CA SER A 458 -12.95 16.58 2.58
C SER A 458 -13.31 16.05 1.19
N LEU A 459 -13.02 14.77 0.94
CA LEU A 459 -13.46 14.05 -0.26
C LEU A 459 -14.52 13.03 0.13
N ARG A 460 -15.66 13.02 -0.55
CA ARG A 460 -16.71 12.02 -0.46
C ARG A 460 -16.92 11.38 -1.81
N THR A 461 -16.94 10.05 -1.85
CA THR A 461 -17.09 9.31 -3.09
C THR A 461 -18.10 8.17 -2.93
N LEU A 462 -18.91 7.99 -3.97
CA LEU A 462 -19.76 6.82 -4.17
C LEU A 462 -19.42 6.22 -5.53
N SER A 463 -19.02 4.96 -5.56
CA SER A 463 -18.71 4.19 -6.78
C SER A 463 -19.56 2.94 -6.82
N LEU A 464 -20.16 2.68 -7.98
CA LEU A 464 -20.95 1.49 -8.27
C LEU A 464 -20.34 0.81 -9.50
N ASN A 465 -20.07 -0.49 -9.42
CA ASN A 465 -19.48 -1.25 -10.51
C ASN A 465 -20.23 -2.57 -10.72
N LEU A 466 -20.49 -2.90 -11.98
CA LEU A 466 -21.01 -4.18 -12.42
C LEU A 466 -19.96 -4.83 -13.30
N THR A 467 -19.42 -5.96 -12.88
CA THR A 467 -18.40 -6.72 -13.61
C THR A 467 -18.99 -8.03 -14.07
N SER A 468 -18.73 -8.40 -15.32
CA SER A 468 -19.17 -9.66 -15.91
C SER A 468 -18.05 -10.31 -16.72
N ALA A 469 -17.81 -11.59 -16.51
CA ALA A 469 -16.99 -12.40 -17.40
C ALA A 469 -17.79 -12.62 -18.70
N VAL A 470 -17.29 -12.06 -19.81
CA VAL A 470 -17.87 -12.19 -21.15
C VAL A 470 -17.39 -13.47 -21.80
N SER A 471 -16.16 -13.86 -21.54
CA SER A 471 -15.56 -15.11 -21.98
C SER A 471 -14.58 -15.63 -20.90
N ARG A 472 -13.92 -16.77 -21.17
CA ARG A 472 -12.87 -17.29 -20.29
C ARG A 472 -11.67 -16.34 -20.14
N GLN A 473 -11.44 -15.49 -21.13
CA GLN A 473 -10.30 -14.58 -21.20
C GLN A 473 -10.72 -13.09 -21.18
N SER A 474 -12.03 -12.80 -21.16
CA SER A 474 -12.51 -11.42 -21.29
C SER A 474 -13.47 -11.07 -20.17
N THR A 475 -13.25 -9.90 -19.55
CA THR A 475 -14.08 -9.34 -18.49
C THR A 475 -14.51 -7.93 -18.87
N ALA A 476 -15.83 -7.65 -18.83
CA ALA A 476 -16.37 -6.31 -19.00
C ALA A 476 -16.78 -5.74 -17.65
N THR A 477 -16.54 -4.43 -17.46
CA THR A 477 -16.97 -3.70 -16.26
C THR A 477 -17.69 -2.42 -16.67
N PHE A 478 -18.84 -2.17 -16.05
CA PHE A 478 -19.58 -0.91 -16.14
C PHE A 478 -19.58 -0.26 -14.76
N GLY A 479 -19.20 1.01 -14.70
CA GLY A 479 -19.09 1.77 -13.48
C GLY A 479 -19.80 3.11 -13.54
N ALA A 480 -20.29 3.57 -12.39
CA ALA A 480 -20.77 4.94 -12.17
C ALA A 480 -20.13 5.47 -10.89
N ARG A 481 -19.70 6.72 -10.90
CA ARG A 481 -19.06 7.37 -9.78
C ARG A 481 -19.59 8.77 -9.56
N ARG A 482 -19.71 9.16 -8.29
CA ARG A 482 -19.94 10.52 -7.84
C ARG A 482 -18.90 10.88 -6.81
N SER A 483 -18.12 11.96 -7.06
CA SER A 483 -17.11 12.50 -6.14
C SER A 483 -17.45 13.96 -5.80
N VAL A 484 -17.31 14.32 -4.54
CA VAL A 484 -17.47 15.70 -4.05
C VAL A 484 -16.26 16.01 -3.18
N PHE A 485 -15.48 16.98 -3.60
CA PHE A 485 -14.32 17.47 -2.86
C PHE A 485 -14.63 18.88 -2.35
N ASP A 486 -14.70 18.97 -1.04
CA ASP A 486 -14.88 20.25 -0.33
C ASP A 486 -13.50 20.80 0.05
N SER A 487 -13.18 21.96 -0.44
CA SER A 487 -11.95 22.70 -0.16
C SER A 487 -12.23 24.19 -0.28
N PRO A 488 -11.67 25.04 0.57
CA PRO A 488 -11.81 26.49 0.44
C PRO A 488 -11.18 27.07 -0.83
N THR A 489 -10.18 26.39 -1.39
CA THR A 489 -9.39 26.90 -2.54
C THR A 489 -9.75 26.23 -3.86
N VAL A 490 -9.99 24.93 -3.87
CA VAL A 490 -10.16 24.14 -5.09
C VAL A 490 -11.30 23.10 -4.97
N PRO A 491 -12.53 23.54 -4.62
CA PRO A 491 -13.65 22.61 -4.50
C PRO A 491 -14.08 22.09 -5.87
N TYR A 492 -14.55 20.83 -5.92
CA TYR A 492 -15.18 20.29 -7.12
C TYR A 492 -16.26 19.26 -6.81
N SER A 493 -17.12 19.06 -7.78
CA SER A 493 -18.00 17.88 -7.86
C SER A 493 -17.90 17.25 -9.24
N GLU A 494 -17.90 15.92 -9.28
CA GLU A 494 -17.77 15.13 -10.52
C GLU A 494 -18.73 13.97 -10.48
N SER A 495 -19.36 13.70 -11.63
CA SER A 495 -20.08 12.46 -11.91
C SER A 495 -19.52 11.83 -13.18
N ALA A 496 -19.19 10.57 -13.11
CA ALA A 496 -18.62 9.84 -14.25
C ALA A 496 -19.29 8.50 -14.46
N ILE A 497 -19.31 8.06 -15.72
CA ILE A 497 -19.73 6.72 -16.15
C ILE A 497 -18.57 6.11 -16.91
N THR A 498 -18.21 4.87 -16.58
CA THR A 498 -17.08 4.16 -17.17
C THR A 498 -17.54 2.82 -17.75
N GLY A 499 -17.12 2.50 -18.96
CA GLY A 499 -17.15 1.16 -19.51
C GLY A 499 -15.75 0.66 -19.79
N SER A 500 -15.42 -0.57 -19.42
CA SER A 500 -14.11 -1.16 -19.71
C SER A 500 -14.22 -2.62 -20.14
N LEU A 501 -13.26 -3.04 -20.96
CA LEU A 501 -13.07 -4.42 -21.39
C LEU A 501 -11.62 -4.81 -21.18
N THR A 502 -11.40 -5.86 -20.41
CA THR A 502 -10.09 -6.49 -20.19
C THR A 502 -10.04 -7.83 -20.89
N VAL A 503 -8.98 -8.05 -21.68
CA VAL A 503 -8.69 -9.33 -22.34
C VAL A 503 -7.35 -9.85 -21.84
N GLN A 504 -7.29 -11.13 -21.49
CA GLN A 504 -6.08 -11.87 -21.09
C GLN A 504 -5.68 -12.82 -22.22
N PHE A 505 -4.37 -13.01 -22.44
CA PHE A 505 -3.84 -13.80 -23.55
C PHE A 505 -3.04 -15.00 -23.04
#